data_b417cb9cd2e74830696ed4e2ed140e34
#
_entry.id   b417cb9cd2e74830696ed4e2ed140e34
#
_cell.length_a   1.000
_cell.length_b   1.000
_cell.length_c   1.000
_cell.angle_alpha   90.00
_cell.angle_beta   90.00
_cell.angle_gamma   90.00
#
_symmetry.space_group_name_H-M   'P 1'
#
loop_
_entity.id
_entity.type
_entity.pdbx_description
1 polymer ?
#
loop_
_entity_poly.entity_id
_entity_poly.type
_entity_poly.pdbx_seq_one_letter_code
_entity_poly.pdbx_strand_id
1 'polypeptide(L)'
;MSKKPYAERNLKFETLQLHVGQEQPDPVTGARAVPIYQTSSYVFRNCDHAAARFGLEDPGEIYGRLGNPTQGVFEQRIAALEGGTAALAVASGAAAICYTIQNLAKQGDHIVSANNIYGGTYNLLAHTLVDYGVTTTFVSPSDYDRIEASFQENTKALYIETLGNPNSDVVDIERLAQIAHAHKVPLVVDNTFATPYLVRPFEYGADIVVHSATKFIGGHGTSLGGVIVENGKFDWEGSGKFPHLCTPNPSYHGVTFTKAAPGAAFVTAIRAMLLRDMGGCISPVHAFIFLQGLETLSLRVERHVENALKVVQYLNNHPQVERVHHPSVSTDPEQQELYKKYFPNGGGSIFTFEIKGGKETAKKFCDNLELFSLLANVADVKSLVIHPASTTHAQLSEEELNEQGIYSNTIRLSIGTENIDDIIEDLEGGFQSV
;
A
#
# COMPACT_ATOMS: atom_id res chain seq x y z
N MET A 1 -11.20 -32.66 -16.71
CA MET A 1 -10.37 -31.47 -16.84
C MET A 1 -10.57 -30.64 -15.57
N SER A 2 -9.53 -30.37 -14.80
CA SER A 2 -9.63 -29.44 -13.67
C SER A 2 -9.99 -28.05 -14.19
N LYS A 3 -10.95 -27.39 -13.57
CA LYS A 3 -11.32 -26.02 -13.94
C LYS A 3 -10.12 -25.11 -13.62
N LYS A 4 -9.80 -24.15 -14.52
CA LYS A 4 -8.77 -23.13 -14.24
C LYS A 4 -9.04 -22.41 -12.91
N PRO A 5 -8.02 -22.07 -12.12
CA PRO A 5 -8.15 -21.21 -10.93
C PRO A 5 -8.91 -19.92 -11.26
N TYR A 6 -9.61 -19.36 -10.30
CA TYR A 6 -10.40 -18.15 -10.52
C TYR A 6 -9.52 -16.95 -10.90
N ALA A 7 -8.32 -16.85 -10.36
CA ALA A 7 -7.34 -15.82 -10.72
C ALA A 7 -6.94 -15.83 -12.21
N GLU A 8 -7.02 -17.00 -12.89
CA GLU A 8 -6.70 -17.16 -14.31
C GLU A 8 -7.92 -16.97 -15.25
N ARG A 9 -9.08 -16.65 -14.70
CA ARG A 9 -10.31 -16.44 -15.46
C ARG A 9 -10.59 -14.96 -15.61
N ASN A 10 -11.27 -14.58 -16.69
CA ASN A 10 -11.76 -13.21 -16.89
C ASN A 10 -12.99 -12.95 -16.00
N LEU A 11 -12.80 -12.95 -14.68
CA LEU A 11 -13.83 -12.59 -13.70
C LEU A 11 -13.67 -11.12 -13.29
N LYS A 12 -14.77 -10.52 -12.85
CA LYS A 12 -14.76 -9.14 -12.36
C LYS A 12 -14.26 -9.07 -10.93
N PHE A 13 -13.86 -7.88 -10.51
CA PHE A 13 -13.26 -7.61 -9.22
C PHE A 13 -14.10 -8.17 -8.06
N GLU A 14 -15.40 -7.90 -8.06
CA GLU A 14 -16.34 -8.29 -7.01
C GLU A 14 -16.47 -9.81 -6.88
N THR A 15 -16.25 -10.55 -7.97
CA THR A 15 -16.20 -12.02 -7.93
C THR A 15 -14.85 -12.52 -7.44
N LEU A 16 -13.76 -11.90 -7.91
CA LEU A 16 -12.40 -12.28 -7.46
C LEU A 16 -12.21 -12.05 -5.96
N GLN A 17 -12.69 -10.91 -5.42
CA GLN A 17 -12.55 -10.57 -4.00
C GLN A 17 -13.25 -11.57 -3.07
N LEU A 18 -14.23 -12.32 -3.56
CA LEU A 18 -14.99 -13.30 -2.78
C LEU A 18 -14.44 -14.72 -2.89
N HIS A 19 -13.80 -15.09 -4.00
CA HIS A 19 -13.61 -16.49 -4.34
C HIS A 19 -12.16 -16.94 -4.54
N VAL A 20 -11.22 -16.05 -4.91
CA VAL A 20 -9.83 -16.44 -5.17
C VAL A 20 -9.17 -17.01 -3.92
N GLY A 21 -8.48 -18.15 -4.08
CA GLY A 21 -7.85 -18.89 -3.00
C GLY A 21 -8.81 -19.74 -2.17
N GLN A 22 -10.10 -19.71 -2.50
CA GLN A 22 -11.18 -20.40 -1.77
C GLN A 22 -12.14 -21.12 -2.74
N GLU A 23 -11.63 -21.54 -3.88
CA GLU A 23 -12.41 -22.21 -4.93
C GLU A 23 -13.00 -23.55 -4.46
N GLN A 24 -12.29 -24.23 -3.58
CA GLN A 24 -12.71 -25.47 -2.97
C GLN A 24 -12.96 -25.28 -1.47
N PRO A 25 -13.92 -26.00 -0.87
CA PRO A 25 -14.04 -26.03 0.58
C PRO A 25 -12.80 -26.68 1.22
N ASP A 26 -12.64 -26.48 2.53
CA ASP A 26 -11.57 -27.17 3.28
C ASP A 26 -11.63 -28.69 3.03
N PRO A 27 -10.55 -29.34 2.59
CA PRO A 27 -10.57 -30.73 2.14
C PRO A 27 -10.81 -31.73 3.27
N VAL A 28 -10.60 -31.34 4.53
CA VAL A 28 -10.75 -32.23 5.70
C VAL A 28 -12.15 -32.10 6.30
N THR A 29 -12.64 -30.88 6.46
CA THR A 29 -13.89 -30.61 7.18
C THR A 29 -15.05 -30.25 6.26
N GLY A 30 -14.81 -29.92 5.01
CA GLY A 30 -15.80 -29.36 4.08
C GLY A 30 -16.23 -27.94 4.43
N ALA A 31 -15.51 -27.23 5.32
CA ALA A 31 -15.83 -25.87 5.70
C ALA A 31 -15.77 -24.93 4.49
N ARG A 32 -16.81 -24.13 4.30
CA ARG A 32 -16.86 -23.13 3.21
C ARG A 32 -16.07 -21.88 3.56
N ALA A 33 -16.12 -21.41 4.81
CA ALA A 33 -15.28 -20.33 5.29
C ALA A 33 -13.81 -20.78 5.37
N VAL A 34 -12.87 -19.87 5.13
CA VAL A 34 -11.44 -20.17 5.29
C VAL A 34 -11.15 -20.48 6.76
N PRO A 35 -10.62 -21.67 7.11
CA PRO A 35 -10.24 -21.96 8.48
C PRO A 35 -9.09 -21.11 8.98
N ILE A 36 -9.07 -20.79 10.27
CA ILE A 36 -7.93 -20.13 10.93
C ILE A 36 -6.98 -21.22 11.43
N TYR A 37 -5.85 -21.39 10.74
CA TYR A 37 -4.81 -22.35 11.13
C TYR A 37 -3.86 -21.74 12.16
N GLN A 38 -4.26 -21.77 13.43
CA GLN A 38 -3.48 -21.22 14.53
C GLN A 38 -2.41 -22.24 14.99
N THR A 39 -1.33 -22.32 14.24
CA THR A 39 -0.21 -23.22 14.52
C THR A 39 1.14 -22.58 14.18
N SER A 40 2.20 -22.96 14.90
CA SER A 40 3.57 -22.53 14.62
C SER A 40 4.32 -23.48 13.66
N SER A 41 3.93 -24.76 13.58
CA SER A 41 4.70 -25.80 12.88
C SER A 41 3.83 -26.86 12.23
N TYR A 42 4.40 -27.56 11.25
CA TYR A 42 3.73 -28.58 10.46
C TYR A 42 4.54 -29.87 10.44
N VAL A 43 3.88 -31.02 10.46
CA VAL A 43 4.52 -32.34 10.51
C VAL A 43 4.90 -32.79 9.11
N PHE A 44 6.14 -33.25 8.94
CA PHE A 44 6.62 -33.86 7.71
C PHE A 44 6.36 -35.38 7.73
N ARG A 45 6.20 -35.98 6.55
CA ARG A 45 6.01 -37.43 6.40
C ARG A 45 7.28 -38.24 6.76
N ASN A 46 8.45 -37.70 6.39
CA ASN A 46 9.77 -38.25 6.65
C ASN A 46 10.86 -37.18 6.41
N CYS A 47 12.14 -37.52 6.60
CA CYS A 47 13.25 -36.60 6.43
C CYS A 47 13.42 -36.11 4.98
N ASP A 48 13.17 -36.96 3.98
CA ASP A 48 13.30 -36.58 2.55
C ASP A 48 12.22 -35.56 2.17
N HIS A 49 11.00 -35.74 2.65
CA HIS A 49 9.91 -34.77 2.49
C HIS A 49 10.28 -33.43 3.16
N ALA A 50 10.85 -33.46 4.35
CA ALA A 50 11.34 -32.24 5.01
C ALA A 50 12.41 -31.54 4.16
N ALA A 51 13.41 -32.30 3.67
CA ALA A 51 14.48 -31.75 2.84
C ALA A 51 13.96 -31.11 1.54
N ALA A 52 13.01 -31.77 0.85
CA ALA A 52 12.39 -31.24 -0.36
C ALA A 52 11.63 -29.94 -0.11
N ARG A 53 10.94 -29.81 1.06
CA ARG A 53 10.27 -28.57 1.48
C ARG A 53 11.26 -27.43 1.68
N PHE A 54 12.35 -27.67 2.42
CA PHE A 54 13.39 -26.69 2.64
C PHE A 54 14.15 -26.31 1.37
N GLY A 55 14.28 -27.23 0.41
CA GLY A 55 14.88 -27.02 -0.90
C GLY A 55 13.98 -26.30 -1.92
N LEU A 56 12.74 -25.98 -1.58
CA LEU A 56 11.71 -25.44 -2.50
C LEU A 56 11.36 -26.39 -3.67
N GLU A 57 11.61 -27.69 -3.52
CA GLU A 57 11.30 -28.74 -4.50
C GLU A 57 9.87 -29.28 -4.33
N ASP A 58 9.35 -29.23 -3.11
CA ASP A 58 7.97 -29.63 -2.78
C ASP A 58 7.24 -28.42 -2.13
N PRO A 59 6.17 -27.91 -2.74
CA PRO A 59 5.43 -26.76 -2.21
C PRO A 59 4.65 -27.13 -0.94
N GLY A 60 4.57 -26.18 0.03
CA GLY A 60 3.73 -26.27 1.21
C GLY A 60 4.37 -25.73 2.48
N GLU A 61 3.69 -25.90 3.58
CA GLU A 61 4.03 -25.26 4.84
C GLU A 61 5.19 -25.97 5.55
N ILE A 62 6.07 -25.16 6.15
CA ILE A 62 7.22 -25.60 6.96
C ILE A 62 7.04 -25.13 8.40
N TYR A 63 6.87 -23.83 8.57
CA TYR A 63 6.78 -23.15 9.85
C TYR A 63 5.94 -21.88 9.71
N GLY A 64 5.08 -21.58 10.68
CA GLY A 64 4.09 -20.52 10.62
C GLY A 64 4.63 -19.10 10.36
N ARG A 65 5.92 -18.84 10.61
CA ARG A 65 6.58 -17.59 10.24
C ARG A 65 6.81 -17.47 8.73
N LEU A 66 7.04 -18.60 8.04
CA LEU A 66 7.30 -18.64 6.61
C LEU A 66 6.03 -18.72 5.78
N GLY A 67 5.02 -19.41 6.28
CA GLY A 67 3.76 -19.60 5.61
C GLY A 67 2.69 -20.21 6.51
N ASN A 68 1.43 -19.98 6.13
CA ASN A 68 0.27 -20.48 6.84
C ASN A 68 -0.90 -20.57 5.86
N PRO A 69 -1.72 -21.64 5.85
CA PRO A 69 -2.81 -21.77 4.88
C PRO A 69 -3.81 -20.61 4.88
N THR A 70 -4.14 -20.04 6.05
CA THR A 70 -5.02 -18.86 6.15
C THR A 70 -4.37 -17.63 5.49
N GLN A 71 -3.09 -17.40 5.77
CA GLN A 71 -2.29 -16.35 5.14
C GLN A 71 -2.20 -16.55 3.62
N GLY A 72 -1.99 -17.80 3.18
CA GLY A 72 -1.89 -18.14 1.76
C GLY A 72 -3.15 -17.79 0.95
N VAL A 73 -4.35 -17.92 1.52
CA VAL A 73 -5.59 -17.48 0.87
C VAL A 73 -5.63 -15.95 0.74
N PHE A 74 -5.23 -15.22 1.77
CA PHE A 74 -5.14 -13.76 1.73
C PHE A 74 -4.15 -13.29 0.65
N GLU A 75 -2.96 -13.90 0.60
CA GLU A 75 -1.93 -13.59 -0.39
C GLU A 75 -2.40 -13.85 -1.83
N GLN A 76 -3.01 -15.00 -2.09
CA GLN A 76 -3.56 -15.34 -3.42
C GLN A 76 -4.64 -14.35 -3.84
N ARG A 77 -5.53 -13.98 -2.93
CA ARG A 77 -6.65 -13.09 -3.21
C ARG A 77 -6.17 -11.68 -3.54
N ILE A 78 -5.30 -11.11 -2.73
CA ILE A 78 -4.79 -9.75 -2.99
C ILE A 78 -3.92 -9.70 -4.24
N ALA A 79 -3.12 -10.74 -4.53
CA ALA A 79 -2.36 -10.84 -5.77
C ALA A 79 -3.29 -10.79 -7.00
N ALA A 80 -4.37 -11.57 -6.98
CA ALA A 80 -5.34 -11.58 -8.08
C ALA A 80 -6.09 -10.24 -8.22
N LEU A 81 -6.41 -9.56 -7.12
CA LEU A 81 -7.09 -8.26 -7.14
C LEU A 81 -6.20 -7.17 -7.72
N GLU A 82 -4.91 -7.17 -7.40
CA GLU A 82 -3.92 -6.26 -8.01
C GLU A 82 -3.58 -6.64 -9.47
N GLY A 83 -3.85 -7.87 -9.89
CA GLY A 83 -3.39 -8.40 -11.17
C GLY A 83 -1.93 -8.83 -11.17
N GLY A 84 -1.37 -9.10 -9.98
CA GLY A 84 -0.03 -9.63 -9.78
C GLY A 84 0.03 -11.16 -9.85
N THR A 85 1.25 -11.70 -9.83
CA THR A 85 1.51 -13.15 -9.88
C THR A 85 1.64 -13.77 -8.49
N ALA A 86 2.16 -13.02 -7.53
CA ALA A 86 2.40 -13.51 -6.18
C ALA A 86 2.34 -12.36 -5.16
N ALA A 87 2.00 -12.70 -3.92
CA ALA A 87 2.02 -11.77 -2.80
C ALA A 87 2.65 -12.39 -1.54
N LEU A 88 3.10 -11.53 -0.64
CA LEU A 88 3.62 -11.86 0.68
C LEU A 88 2.95 -10.97 1.73
N ALA A 89 2.23 -11.57 2.66
CA ALA A 89 1.65 -10.87 3.79
C ALA A 89 2.64 -10.81 4.97
N VAL A 90 2.71 -9.65 5.61
CA VAL A 90 3.64 -9.34 6.70
C VAL A 90 2.93 -8.59 7.83
N ALA A 91 3.63 -8.39 8.96
CA ALA A 91 3.05 -7.88 10.20
C ALA A 91 2.48 -6.45 10.12
N SER A 92 2.94 -5.62 9.18
CA SER A 92 2.50 -4.23 9.04
C SER A 92 2.84 -3.66 7.67
N GLY A 93 2.21 -2.54 7.27
CA GLY A 93 2.62 -1.79 6.09
C GLY A 93 4.08 -1.33 6.16
N ALA A 94 4.54 -0.89 7.32
CA ALA A 94 5.94 -0.52 7.52
C ALA A 94 6.89 -1.70 7.28
N ALA A 95 6.54 -2.93 7.71
CA ALA A 95 7.32 -4.12 7.42
C ALA A 95 7.32 -4.45 5.91
N ALA A 96 6.18 -4.26 5.22
CA ALA A 96 6.09 -4.46 3.77
C ALA A 96 7.04 -3.53 3.02
N ILE A 97 7.04 -2.24 3.36
CA ILE A 97 7.92 -1.24 2.75
C ILE A 97 9.39 -1.56 3.08
N CYS A 98 9.69 -1.78 4.36
CA CYS A 98 11.05 -2.07 4.82
C CYS A 98 11.65 -3.31 4.12
N TYR A 99 10.91 -4.41 4.06
CA TYR A 99 11.38 -5.63 3.38
C TYR A 99 11.50 -5.45 1.86
N THR A 100 10.61 -4.67 1.25
CA THR A 100 10.70 -4.32 -0.17
C THR A 100 12.01 -3.58 -0.45
N ILE A 101 12.28 -2.51 0.31
CA ILE A 101 13.51 -1.72 0.11
C ILE A 101 14.77 -2.53 0.44
N GLN A 102 14.79 -3.29 1.53
CA GLN A 102 15.96 -4.12 1.91
C GLN A 102 16.22 -5.27 0.95
N ASN A 103 15.19 -5.76 0.24
CA ASN A 103 15.40 -6.75 -0.82
C ASN A 103 15.93 -6.11 -2.11
N LEU A 104 15.67 -4.82 -2.35
CA LEU A 104 16.17 -4.09 -3.52
C LEU A 104 17.55 -3.47 -3.28
N ALA A 105 17.75 -2.84 -2.13
CA ALA A 105 18.90 -2.00 -1.82
C ALA A 105 19.67 -2.51 -0.59
N LYS A 106 20.99 -2.44 -0.67
CA LYS A 106 21.93 -2.81 0.39
C LYS A 106 22.84 -1.64 0.70
N GLN A 107 23.79 -1.82 1.63
CA GLN A 107 24.81 -0.81 1.93
C GLN A 107 25.51 -0.33 0.65
N GLY A 108 25.54 0.97 0.44
CA GLY A 108 26.10 1.64 -0.72
C GLY A 108 25.14 1.83 -1.89
N ASP A 109 23.88 1.35 -1.77
CA ASP A 109 22.86 1.53 -2.80
C ASP A 109 22.03 2.81 -2.58
N HIS A 110 21.29 3.19 -3.61
CA HIS A 110 20.51 4.42 -3.67
C HIS A 110 19.07 4.14 -4.11
N ILE A 111 18.13 4.93 -3.60
CA ILE A 111 16.71 4.95 -3.96
C ILE A 111 16.32 6.33 -4.45
N VAL A 112 15.54 6.43 -5.51
CA VAL A 112 14.79 7.66 -5.87
C VAL A 112 13.38 7.52 -5.32
N SER A 113 12.88 8.52 -4.61
CA SER A 113 11.55 8.49 -3.99
C SER A 113 10.78 9.77 -4.26
N ALA A 114 9.47 9.66 -4.47
CA ALA A 114 8.60 10.82 -4.36
C ALA A 114 8.70 11.42 -2.94
N ASN A 115 8.49 12.74 -2.82
CA ASN A 115 8.53 13.45 -1.55
C ASN A 115 7.16 13.54 -0.85
N ASN A 116 6.05 13.33 -1.58
CA ASN A 116 4.67 13.36 -1.08
C ASN A 116 4.19 11.97 -0.65
N ILE A 117 4.99 11.26 0.13
CA ILE A 117 4.73 9.91 0.63
C ILE A 117 4.38 9.90 2.12
N TYR A 118 3.90 8.77 2.60
CA TYR A 118 3.63 8.57 4.02
C TYR A 118 4.82 8.94 4.90
N GLY A 119 4.59 9.77 5.93
CA GLY A 119 5.66 10.27 6.80
C GLY A 119 6.52 9.18 7.46
N GLY A 120 5.95 8.00 7.75
CA GLY A 120 6.73 6.85 8.24
C GLY A 120 7.67 6.27 7.19
N THR A 121 7.27 6.26 5.92
CA THR A 121 8.13 5.85 4.80
C THR A 121 9.22 6.88 4.55
N TYR A 122 8.86 8.17 4.59
CA TYR A 122 9.85 9.23 4.49
C TYR A 122 10.93 9.09 5.57
N ASN A 123 10.52 8.94 6.83
CA ASN A 123 11.44 8.77 7.95
C ASN A 123 12.30 7.50 7.83
N LEU A 124 11.72 6.39 7.36
CA LEU A 124 12.46 5.16 7.09
C LEU A 124 13.58 5.40 6.07
N LEU A 125 13.27 6.06 4.96
CA LEU A 125 14.20 6.31 3.85
C LEU A 125 15.20 7.42 4.17
N ALA A 126 14.77 8.50 4.83
CA ALA A 126 15.61 9.66 5.11
C ALA A 126 16.57 9.45 6.28
N HIS A 127 16.22 8.60 7.25
CA HIS A 127 16.97 8.46 8.50
C HIS A 127 17.34 7.00 8.79
N THR A 128 16.35 6.12 8.96
CA THR A 128 16.61 4.76 9.47
C THR A 128 17.52 3.95 8.53
N LEU A 129 17.25 3.96 7.22
CA LEU A 129 18.04 3.17 6.27
C LEU A 129 19.39 3.79 5.94
N VAL A 130 19.58 5.07 6.22
CA VAL A 130 20.90 5.74 6.13
C VAL A 130 21.91 5.10 7.09
N ASP A 131 21.49 4.70 8.28
CA ASP A 131 22.34 3.98 9.24
C ASP A 131 22.76 2.58 8.72
N TYR A 132 22.00 2.03 7.77
CA TYR A 132 22.33 0.78 7.06
C TYR A 132 23.02 1.03 5.72
N GLY A 133 23.37 2.28 5.42
CA GLY A 133 24.15 2.68 4.24
C GLY A 133 23.33 2.77 2.94
N VAL A 134 22.02 2.83 3.02
CA VAL A 134 21.15 3.11 1.86
C VAL A 134 20.83 4.60 1.84
N THR A 135 21.05 5.26 0.70
CA THR A 135 20.77 6.68 0.52
C THR A 135 19.51 6.89 -0.31
N THR A 136 18.85 8.04 -0.14
CA THR A 136 17.62 8.35 -0.88
C THR A 136 17.65 9.80 -1.38
N THR A 137 17.25 10.01 -2.65
CA THR A 137 16.94 11.32 -3.20
C THR A 137 15.42 11.48 -3.30
N PHE A 138 14.88 12.48 -2.62
CA PHE A 138 13.46 12.83 -2.67
C PHE A 138 13.21 13.89 -3.73
N VAL A 139 12.17 13.67 -4.55
CA VAL A 139 11.80 14.57 -5.65
C VAL A 139 10.27 14.67 -5.73
N SER A 140 9.76 15.84 -6.15
CA SER A 140 8.34 15.95 -6.48
C SER A 140 7.98 14.97 -7.60
N PRO A 141 6.91 14.16 -7.46
CA PRO A 141 6.54 13.19 -8.47
C PRO A 141 6.08 13.79 -9.81
N SER A 142 5.85 15.11 -9.86
CA SER A 142 5.55 15.86 -11.08
C SER A 142 6.78 16.49 -11.74
N ASP A 143 7.96 16.49 -11.08
CA ASP A 143 9.20 16.99 -11.65
C ASP A 143 10.00 15.87 -12.33
N TYR A 144 9.53 15.46 -13.51
CA TYR A 144 10.07 14.33 -14.23
C TYR A 144 11.54 14.50 -14.64
N ASP A 145 11.94 15.72 -14.98
CA ASP A 145 13.33 16.02 -15.38
C ASP A 145 14.29 15.84 -14.18
N ARG A 146 13.86 16.29 -13.01
CA ARG A 146 14.62 16.11 -11.78
C ARG A 146 14.64 14.67 -11.32
N ILE A 147 13.52 13.93 -11.49
CA ILE A 147 13.49 12.49 -11.23
C ILE A 147 14.51 11.78 -12.11
N GLU A 148 14.48 12.02 -13.43
CA GLU A 148 15.45 11.45 -14.38
C GLU A 148 16.89 11.75 -13.97
N ALA A 149 17.19 13.02 -13.64
CA ALA A 149 18.52 13.46 -13.22
C ALA A 149 18.97 12.91 -11.86
N SER A 150 18.07 12.39 -11.06
CA SER A 150 18.37 11.84 -9.72
C SER A 150 18.87 10.40 -9.75
N PHE A 151 18.74 9.69 -10.88
CA PHE A 151 19.22 8.33 -10.99
C PHE A 151 20.76 8.27 -11.02
N GLN A 152 21.31 7.38 -10.22
CA GLN A 152 22.72 7.08 -10.10
C GLN A 152 22.99 5.64 -10.57
N GLU A 153 24.24 5.26 -10.78
CA GLU A 153 24.61 3.89 -11.17
C GLU A 153 24.11 2.86 -10.16
N ASN A 154 24.21 3.19 -8.88
CA ASN A 154 23.79 2.37 -7.74
C ASN A 154 22.31 2.52 -7.36
N THR A 155 21.50 3.26 -8.13
CA THR A 155 20.05 3.34 -7.88
C THR A 155 19.38 1.98 -8.12
N LYS A 156 18.51 1.57 -7.19
CA LYS A 156 17.86 0.26 -7.18
C LYS A 156 16.34 0.31 -7.37
N ALA A 157 15.69 1.42 -7.12
CA ALA A 157 14.25 1.57 -7.32
C ALA A 157 13.85 3.03 -7.47
N LEU A 158 12.68 3.22 -8.07
CA LEU A 158 11.85 4.41 -7.92
C LEU A 158 10.65 4.04 -7.03
N TYR A 159 10.42 4.81 -5.96
CA TYR A 159 9.32 4.60 -5.00
C TYR A 159 8.31 5.75 -5.05
N ILE A 160 7.03 5.43 -5.19
CA ILE A 160 5.92 6.40 -5.23
C ILE A 160 4.70 5.88 -4.46
N GLU A 161 3.75 6.77 -4.16
CA GLU A 161 2.39 6.42 -3.75
C GLU A 161 1.40 6.76 -4.89
N THR A 162 0.35 5.98 -5.05
CA THR A 162 -0.69 6.20 -6.08
C THR A 162 -1.40 7.54 -5.89
N LEU A 163 -1.70 7.87 -4.64
CA LEU A 163 -2.23 9.14 -4.18
C LEU A 163 -1.32 9.67 -3.09
N GLY A 164 -0.81 10.88 -3.28
CA GLY A 164 0.11 11.52 -2.35
C GLY A 164 -0.50 11.74 -0.95
N ASN A 165 0.32 11.62 0.07
CA ASN A 165 -0.08 11.83 1.46
C ASN A 165 0.52 13.17 1.95
N PRO A 166 -0.28 14.14 2.42
CA PRO A 166 -1.70 13.99 2.79
C PRO A 166 -2.71 14.53 1.75
N ASN A 167 -2.28 15.12 0.65
CA ASN A 167 -3.11 15.97 -0.23
C ASN A 167 -3.84 15.22 -1.34
N SER A 168 -3.66 13.90 -1.48
CA SER A 168 -4.24 13.07 -2.54
C SER A 168 -3.88 13.50 -3.97
N ASP A 169 -2.70 14.12 -4.18
CA ASP A 169 -2.21 14.41 -5.51
C ASP A 169 -2.03 13.11 -6.31
N VAL A 170 -2.51 13.11 -7.54
CA VAL A 170 -2.41 11.94 -8.43
C VAL A 170 -1.05 11.90 -9.10
N VAL A 171 -0.41 10.73 -9.08
CA VAL A 171 0.92 10.51 -9.66
C VAL A 171 0.79 9.80 -11.02
N ASP A 172 1.55 10.22 -12.04
CA ASP A 172 1.56 9.54 -13.35
C ASP A 172 2.42 8.27 -13.30
N ILE A 173 1.77 7.17 -12.87
CA ILE A 173 2.39 5.87 -12.70
C ILE A 173 3.06 5.40 -13.99
N GLU A 174 2.37 5.54 -15.13
CA GLU A 174 2.86 5.05 -16.43
C GLU A 174 4.15 5.78 -16.87
N ARG A 175 4.20 7.10 -16.74
CA ARG A 175 5.39 7.89 -17.06
C ARG A 175 6.56 7.56 -16.13
N LEU A 176 6.30 7.41 -14.83
CA LEU A 176 7.32 7.06 -13.84
C LEU A 176 7.83 5.63 -14.02
N ALA A 177 6.97 4.69 -14.44
CA ALA A 177 7.40 3.35 -14.81
C ALA A 177 8.37 3.37 -16.01
N GLN A 178 8.06 4.18 -17.05
CA GLN A 178 8.94 4.33 -18.20
C GLN A 178 10.33 4.88 -17.80
N ILE A 179 10.37 5.87 -16.93
CA ILE A 179 11.64 6.42 -16.40
C ILE A 179 12.40 5.35 -15.62
N ALA A 180 11.76 4.67 -14.66
CA ALA A 180 12.41 3.62 -13.87
C ALA A 180 12.98 2.50 -14.75
N HIS A 181 12.23 2.04 -15.74
CA HIS A 181 12.65 0.99 -16.66
C HIS A 181 13.78 1.42 -17.59
N ALA A 182 13.85 2.70 -18.03
CA ALA A 182 14.99 3.22 -18.77
C ALA A 182 16.29 3.11 -17.98
N HIS A 183 16.23 3.22 -16.65
CA HIS A 183 17.35 3.03 -15.72
C HIS A 183 17.51 1.58 -15.22
N LYS A 184 16.73 0.63 -15.77
CA LYS A 184 16.76 -0.81 -15.42
C LYS A 184 16.49 -1.07 -13.94
N VAL A 185 15.61 -0.31 -13.32
CA VAL A 185 15.15 -0.51 -11.95
C VAL A 185 13.64 -0.67 -11.89
N PRO A 186 13.08 -1.39 -10.90
CA PRO A 186 11.65 -1.52 -10.75
C PRO A 186 11.02 -0.22 -10.24
N LEU A 187 9.76 0.00 -10.65
CA LEU A 187 8.85 0.95 -10.01
C LEU A 187 8.13 0.25 -8.87
N VAL A 188 8.29 0.78 -7.66
CA VAL A 188 7.56 0.38 -6.45
C VAL A 188 6.45 1.39 -6.17
N VAL A 189 5.22 0.90 -6.05
CA VAL A 189 4.04 1.75 -5.80
C VAL A 189 3.36 1.35 -4.50
N ASP A 190 3.23 2.27 -3.57
CA ASP A 190 2.33 2.10 -2.43
C ASP A 190 0.90 2.45 -2.87
N ASN A 191 0.06 1.40 -2.97
CA ASN A 191 -1.32 1.51 -3.43
C ASN A 191 -2.34 1.51 -2.26
N THR A 192 -1.89 1.87 -1.07
CA THR A 192 -2.71 1.84 0.14
C THR A 192 -3.95 2.73 0.03
N PHE A 193 -3.83 3.95 -0.52
CA PHE A 193 -4.93 4.92 -0.58
C PHE A 193 -5.91 4.66 -1.71
N ALA A 194 -5.44 4.17 -2.86
CA ALA A 194 -6.33 3.85 -3.98
C ALA A 194 -6.96 2.46 -3.87
N THR A 195 -6.26 1.49 -3.30
CA THR A 195 -6.63 0.07 -3.32
C THR A 195 -6.67 -0.51 -4.74
N PRO A 196 -6.62 -1.84 -4.93
CA PRO A 196 -6.74 -2.45 -6.25
C PRO A 196 -8.13 -2.28 -6.88
N TYR A 197 -9.10 -1.78 -6.11
CA TYR A 197 -10.44 -1.50 -6.62
C TYR A 197 -10.49 -0.24 -7.47
N LEU A 198 -9.81 0.84 -7.06
CA LEU A 198 -9.79 2.08 -7.82
C LEU A 198 -8.71 2.09 -8.89
N VAL A 199 -7.49 1.63 -8.56
CA VAL A 199 -6.35 1.62 -9.48
C VAL A 199 -5.54 0.34 -9.28
N ARG A 200 -5.14 -0.26 -10.39
CA ARG A 200 -4.18 -1.37 -10.44
C ARG A 200 -2.87 -0.88 -11.05
N PRO A 201 -1.87 -0.55 -10.26
CA PRO A 201 -0.62 0.02 -10.76
C PRO A 201 0.11 -0.85 -11.79
N PHE A 202 -0.07 -2.18 -11.73
CA PHE A 202 0.51 -3.10 -12.72
C PHE A 202 -0.02 -2.93 -14.13
N GLU A 203 -1.22 -2.38 -14.31
CA GLU A 203 -1.77 -2.06 -15.64
C GLU A 203 -1.05 -0.87 -16.28
N TYR A 204 -0.32 -0.09 -15.47
CA TYR A 204 0.42 1.11 -15.87
C TYR A 204 1.95 0.95 -15.73
N GLY A 205 2.44 -0.27 -15.58
CA GLY A 205 3.86 -0.58 -15.63
C GLY A 205 4.58 -0.65 -14.29
N ALA A 206 3.88 -0.56 -13.16
CA ALA A 206 4.50 -0.87 -11.86
C ALA A 206 5.00 -2.32 -11.79
N ASP A 207 6.02 -2.58 -11.00
CA ASP A 207 6.62 -3.91 -10.86
C ASP A 207 6.34 -4.54 -9.50
N ILE A 208 6.29 -3.71 -8.47
CA ILE A 208 6.04 -4.10 -7.09
C ILE A 208 4.99 -3.14 -6.53
N VAL A 209 3.96 -3.70 -5.89
CA VAL A 209 2.95 -2.94 -5.16
C VAL A 209 3.03 -3.31 -3.69
N VAL A 210 2.97 -2.31 -2.82
CA VAL A 210 2.87 -2.50 -1.38
C VAL A 210 1.57 -1.93 -0.83
N HIS A 211 1.06 -2.51 0.25
CA HIS A 211 -0.09 -1.98 0.98
C HIS A 211 0.13 -2.05 2.48
N SER A 212 -0.33 -1.04 3.17
CA SER A 212 -0.76 -1.20 4.55
C SER A 212 -2.16 -1.82 4.56
N ALA A 213 -2.25 -3.14 4.79
CA ALA A 213 -3.52 -3.84 4.89
C ALA A 213 -4.38 -3.34 6.07
N THR A 214 -3.75 -2.70 7.05
CA THR A 214 -4.36 -1.98 8.18
C THR A 214 -5.44 -0.98 7.74
N LYS A 215 -5.29 -0.38 6.55
CA LYS A 215 -6.12 0.70 6.01
C LYS A 215 -7.36 0.12 5.33
N PHE A 216 -7.69 0.51 4.11
CA PHE A 216 -8.91 0.07 3.40
C PHE A 216 -9.09 -1.44 3.30
N ILE A 217 -8.01 -2.23 3.21
CA ILE A 217 -8.12 -3.70 3.12
C ILE A 217 -8.81 -4.24 4.38
N GLY A 218 -8.34 -3.89 5.57
CA GLY A 218 -9.03 -4.21 6.83
C GLY A 218 -10.27 -3.37 7.04
N GLY A 219 -10.15 -2.07 6.89
CA GLY A 219 -11.21 -1.07 6.87
C GLY A 219 -11.87 -0.74 8.21
N HIS A 220 -11.48 -1.38 9.32
CA HIS A 220 -12.19 -1.28 10.60
C HIS A 220 -11.28 -0.87 11.78
N GLY A 221 -10.01 -0.53 11.51
CA GLY A 221 -9.06 -0.14 12.56
C GLY A 221 -8.71 -1.23 13.58
N THR A 222 -8.98 -2.52 13.27
CA THR A 222 -8.89 -3.64 14.23
C THR A 222 -7.58 -4.39 14.20
N SER A 223 -6.87 -4.39 13.05
CA SER A 223 -5.69 -5.24 12.85
C SER A 223 -4.60 -4.53 12.08
N LEU A 224 -3.35 -4.83 12.43
CA LEU A 224 -2.18 -4.38 11.69
C LEU A 224 -1.74 -5.46 10.71
N GLY A 225 -1.37 -5.05 9.51
CA GLY A 225 -0.80 -5.92 8.49
C GLY A 225 -0.29 -5.14 7.29
N GLY A 226 0.55 -5.79 6.51
CA GLY A 226 1.05 -5.30 5.24
C GLY A 226 1.07 -6.40 4.21
N VAL A 227 1.17 -6.02 2.96
CA VAL A 227 1.31 -6.97 1.86
C VAL A 227 2.21 -6.38 0.77
N ILE A 228 3.02 -7.25 0.18
CA ILE A 228 3.87 -6.96 -0.98
C ILE A 228 3.34 -7.81 -2.12
N VAL A 229 3.09 -7.21 -3.28
CA VAL A 229 2.64 -7.91 -4.48
C VAL A 229 3.65 -7.71 -5.60
N GLU A 230 3.96 -8.76 -6.34
CA GLU A 230 4.87 -8.76 -7.49
C GLU A 230 4.10 -9.00 -8.78
N ASN A 231 4.41 -8.24 -9.84
CA ASN A 231 3.77 -8.43 -11.15
C ASN A 231 4.36 -9.62 -11.93
N GLY A 232 5.55 -10.10 -11.54
CA GLY A 232 6.27 -11.21 -12.16
C GLY A 232 6.85 -10.93 -13.56
N LYS A 233 6.88 -9.67 -14.00
CA LYS A 233 7.29 -9.28 -15.36
C LYS A 233 8.62 -8.53 -15.42
N PHE A 234 9.11 -8.01 -14.28
CA PHE A 234 10.37 -7.28 -14.27
C PHE A 234 11.52 -8.22 -14.62
N ASP A 235 12.37 -7.79 -15.55
CA ASP A 235 13.53 -8.54 -16.00
C ASP A 235 14.71 -8.40 -15.03
N TRP A 236 14.68 -9.18 -13.96
CA TRP A 236 15.71 -9.19 -12.91
C TRP A 236 17.10 -9.52 -13.46
N GLU A 237 17.19 -10.44 -14.43
CA GLU A 237 18.47 -10.87 -15.03
C GLU A 237 19.00 -9.80 -15.99
N GLY A 238 18.17 -9.27 -16.89
CA GLY A 238 18.54 -8.23 -17.84
C GLY A 238 18.84 -6.87 -17.21
N SER A 239 18.29 -6.61 -16.02
CA SER A 239 18.66 -5.45 -15.20
C SER A 239 20.12 -5.47 -14.78
N GLY A 240 20.64 -6.64 -14.39
CA GLY A 240 22.01 -6.80 -13.86
C GLY A 240 22.25 -6.20 -12.47
N LYS A 241 21.25 -5.55 -11.88
CA LYS A 241 21.38 -4.83 -10.60
C LYS A 241 21.03 -5.66 -9.36
N PHE A 242 20.44 -6.87 -9.53
CA PHE A 242 19.89 -7.71 -8.45
C PHE A 242 20.49 -9.13 -8.45
N PRO A 243 21.84 -9.28 -8.30
CA PRO A 243 22.50 -10.59 -8.40
C PRO A 243 22.00 -11.60 -7.36
N HIS A 244 21.54 -11.15 -6.17
CA HIS A 244 21.04 -12.02 -5.12
C HIS A 244 19.75 -12.78 -5.50
N LEU A 245 19.00 -12.32 -6.49
CA LEU A 245 17.84 -13.01 -7.05
C LEU A 245 18.21 -13.95 -8.19
N CYS A 246 19.28 -13.63 -8.93
CA CYS A 246 19.64 -14.24 -10.22
C CYS A 246 20.80 -15.24 -10.13
N THR A 247 21.49 -15.31 -8.98
CA THR A 247 22.62 -16.22 -8.75
C THR A 247 22.35 -17.15 -7.57
N PRO A 248 23.06 -18.29 -7.45
CA PRO A 248 22.93 -19.21 -6.31
C PRO A 248 23.11 -18.48 -4.98
N ASN A 249 22.09 -18.53 -4.12
CA ASN A 249 22.11 -17.85 -2.83
C ASN A 249 22.70 -18.74 -1.73
N PRO A 250 23.85 -18.36 -1.12
CA PRO A 250 24.49 -19.16 -0.10
C PRO A 250 23.71 -19.26 1.20
N SER A 251 22.85 -18.27 1.50
CA SER A 251 21.98 -18.27 2.69
C SER A 251 20.77 -19.20 2.54
N TYR A 252 20.48 -19.67 1.30
CA TYR A 252 19.34 -20.54 1.04
C TYR A 252 19.75 -21.71 0.10
N HIS A 253 20.59 -22.60 0.58
CA HIS A 253 21.00 -23.86 -0.07
C HIS A 253 21.47 -23.73 -1.54
N GLY A 254 21.92 -22.54 -1.97
CA GLY A 254 22.36 -22.32 -3.35
C GLY A 254 21.18 -22.11 -4.34
N VAL A 255 19.98 -21.87 -3.86
CA VAL A 255 18.80 -21.59 -4.70
C VAL A 255 18.99 -20.29 -5.48
N THR A 256 18.64 -20.28 -6.75
CA THR A 256 18.51 -19.10 -7.60
C THR A 256 17.02 -18.76 -7.68
N PHE A 257 16.59 -17.64 -7.10
CA PHE A 257 15.17 -17.32 -6.94
C PHE A 257 14.44 -17.12 -8.27
N THR A 258 15.07 -16.50 -9.28
CA THR A 258 14.49 -16.34 -10.63
C THR A 258 14.21 -17.68 -11.30
N LYS A 259 14.93 -18.76 -10.94
CA LYS A 259 14.73 -20.11 -11.47
C LYS A 259 13.78 -20.95 -10.63
N ALA A 260 13.88 -20.83 -9.30
CA ALA A 260 13.04 -21.60 -8.37
C ALA A 260 11.59 -21.11 -8.31
N ALA A 261 11.37 -19.81 -8.49
CA ALA A 261 10.04 -19.19 -8.46
C ALA A 261 9.88 -18.20 -9.64
N PRO A 262 9.78 -18.70 -10.90
CA PRO A 262 9.58 -17.83 -12.06
C PRO A 262 8.31 -16.98 -11.88
N GLY A 263 8.43 -15.65 -12.06
CA GLY A 263 7.32 -14.71 -11.87
C GLY A 263 6.96 -14.40 -10.40
N ALA A 264 7.70 -14.97 -9.42
CA ALA A 264 7.52 -14.72 -7.98
C ALA A 264 8.88 -14.65 -7.25
N ALA A 265 9.95 -14.35 -7.97
CA ALA A 265 11.30 -14.36 -7.43
C ALA A 265 11.50 -13.36 -6.30
N PHE A 266 10.90 -12.19 -6.41
CA PHE A 266 11.05 -11.10 -5.46
C PHE A 266 10.40 -11.42 -4.11
N VAL A 267 9.12 -11.77 -4.10
CA VAL A 267 8.40 -12.09 -2.85
C VAL A 267 8.90 -13.40 -2.25
N THR A 268 9.34 -14.38 -3.06
CA THR A 268 9.93 -15.62 -2.57
C THR A 268 11.26 -15.36 -1.87
N ALA A 269 12.11 -14.50 -2.42
CA ALA A 269 13.37 -14.12 -1.77
C ALA A 269 13.12 -13.42 -0.42
N ILE A 270 12.16 -12.50 -0.35
CA ILE A 270 11.78 -11.86 0.93
C ILE A 270 11.31 -12.91 1.94
N ARG A 271 10.42 -13.83 1.54
CA ARG A 271 9.91 -14.91 2.40
C ARG A 271 11.04 -15.81 2.93
N ALA A 272 11.92 -16.24 2.03
CA ALA A 272 13.00 -17.20 2.33
C ALA A 272 14.16 -16.60 3.14
N MET A 273 14.38 -15.29 3.05
CA MET A 273 15.49 -14.60 3.72
C MET A 273 14.99 -13.59 4.77
N LEU A 274 14.46 -12.46 4.35
CA LEU A 274 14.15 -11.35 5.26
C LEU A 274 13.05 -11.71 6.27
N LEU A 275 11.94 -12.26 5.82
CA LEU A 275 10.86 -12.68 6.71
C LEU A 275 11.30 -13.79 7.66
N ARG A 276 12.04 -14.79 7.13
CA ARG A 276 12.60 -15.89 7.93
C ARG A 276 13.47 -15.38 9.07
N ASP A 277 14.37 -14.43 8.77
CA ASP A 277 15.44 -14.02 9.67
C ASP A 277 15.01 -12.85 10.59
N MET A 278 14.18 -11.92 10.10
CA MET A 278 13.73 -10.74 10.85
C MET A 278 12.37 -10.92 11.56
N GLY A 279 11.55 -11.89 11.11
CA GLY A 279 10.42 -12.38 11.87
C GLY A 279 9.13 -11.54 11.83
N GLY A 280 9.02 -10.54 10.96
CA GLY A 280 7.81 -9.69 10.83
C GLY A 280 6.63 -10.38 10.14
N CYS A 281 6.27 -11.61 10.56
CA CYS A 281 5.19 -12.40 9.99
C CYS A 281 3.82 -11.92 10.46
N ILE A 282 2.81 -12.13 9.62
CA ILE A 282 1.41 -11.84 9.96
C ILE A 282 0.82 -12.93 10.86
N SER A 283 -0.10 -12.55 11.75
CA SER A 283 -0.93 -13.50 12.49
C SER A 283 -1.99 -14.13 11.58
N PRO A 284 -2.27 -15.45 11.67
CA PRO A 284 -3.39 -16.08 10.95
C PRO A 284 -4.75 -15.44 11.24
N VAL A 285 -4.95 -14.96 12.48
CA VAL A 285 -6.17 -14.23 12.86
C VAL A 285 -6.27 -12.89 12.12
N HIS A 286 -5.17 -12.14 12.00
CA HIS A 286 -5.15 -10.90 11.21
C HIS A 286 -5.36 -11.17 9.72
N ALA A 287 -4.73 -12.21 9.16
CA ALA A 287 -4.97 -12.62 7.77
C ALA A 287 -6.45 -12.95 7.52
N PHE A 288 -7.12 -13.65 8.45
CA PHE A 288 -8.55 -13.92 8.39
C PHE A 288 -9.40 -12.63 8.42
N ILE A 289 -9.06 -11.68 9.30
CA ILE A 289 -9.75 -10.37 9.36
C ILE A 289 -9.59 -9.62 8.05
N PHE A 290 -8.40 -9.64 7.45
CA PHE A 290 -8.17 -9.00 6.14
C PHE A 290 -8.89 -9.71 4.99
N LEU A 291 -9.05 -11.03 5.05
CA LEU A 291 -9.90 -11.76 4.10
C LEU A 291 -11.35 -11.28 4.17
N GLN A 292 -11.91 -11.13 5.38
CA GLN A 292 -13.25 -10.58 5.56
C GLN A 292 -13.34 -9.12 5.05
N GLY A 293 -12.29 -8.32 5.30
CA GLY A 293 -12.20 -6.96 4.78
C GLY A 293 -12.19 -6.93 3.24
N LEU A 294 -11.44 -7.81 2.60
CA LEU A 294 -11.41 -7.91 1.13
C LEU A 294 -12.79 -8.26 0.53
N GLU A 295 -13.56 -9.12 1.19
CA GLU A 295 -14.87 -9.56 0.68
C GLU A 295 -15.88 -8.41 0.50
N THR A 296 -15.66 -7.29 1.17
CA THR A 296 -16.51 -6.08 1.06
C THR A 296 -15.75 -4.84 0.60
N LEU A 297 -14.53 -5.01 0.07
CA LEU A 297 -13.66 -3.88 -0.27
C LEU A 297 -14.31 -2.95 -1.29
N SER A 298 -14.85 -3.48 -2.39
CA SER A 298 -15.51 -2.68 -3.43
C SER A 298 -16.66 -1.85 -2.87
N LEU A 299 -17.55 -2.48 -2.10
CA LEU A 299 -18.72 -1.83 -1.51
C LEU A 299 -18.33 -0.68 -0.57
N ARG A 300 -17.29 -0.88 0.24
CA ARG A 300 -16.81 0.13 1.18
C ARG A 300 -16.13 1.28 0.44
N VAL A 301 -15.24 0.97 -0.50
CA VAL A 301 -14.50 1.99 -1.25
C VAL A 301 -15.43 2.85 -2.09
N GLU A 302 -16.45 2.26 -2.75
CA GLU A 302 -17.49 3.03 -3.46
C GLU A 302 -18.19 4.02 -2.53
N ARG A 303 -18.61 3.58 -1.34
CA ARG A 303 -19.27 4.45 -0.38
C ARG A 303 -18.34 5.53 0.18
N HIS A 304 -17.08 5.19 0.48
CA HIS A 304 -16.07 6.17 0.88
C HIS A 304 -15.88 7.26 -0.16
N VAL A 305 -15.75 6.89 -1.44
CA VAL A 305 -15.57 7.83 -2.55
C VAL A 305 -16.82 8.68 -2.77
N GLU A 306 -18.00 8.06 -2.77
CA GLU A 306 -19.27 8.79 -2.91
C GLU A 306 -19.43 9.88 -1.83
N ASN A 307 -19.21 9.51 -0.58
CA ASN A 307 -19.28 10.45 0.54
C ASN A 307 -18.21 11.54 0.42
N ALA A 308 -16.94 11.15 0.12
CA ALA A 308 -15.84 12.09 0.00
C ALA A 308 -16.10 13.16 -1.07
N LEU A 309 -16.58 12.78 -2.25
CA LEU A 309 -16.88 13.74 -3.32
C LEU A 309 -17.97 14.74 -2.92
N LYS A 310 -18.97 14.31 -2.15
CA LYS A 310 -20.00 15.21 -1.61
C LYS A 310 -19.42 16.16 -0.56
N VAL A 311 -18.55 15.66 0.34
CA VAL A 311 -17.84 16.49 1.32
C VAL A 311 -16.90 17.47 0.64
N VAL A 312 -16.17 17.06 -0.39
CA VAL A 312 -15.30 17.95 -1.18
C VAL A 312 -16.10 19.09 -1.80
N GLN A 313 -17.28 18.80 -2.37
CA GLN A 313 -18.15 19.85 -2.93
C GLN A 313 -18.68 20.80 -1.86
N TYR A 314 -19.10 20.26 -0.70
CA TYR A 314 -19.54 21.07 0.43
C TYR A 314 -18.43 22.01 0.91
N LEU A 315 -17.24 21.49 1.19
CA LEU A 315 -16.11 22.27 1.66
C LEU A 315 -15.63 23.30 0.64
N ASN A 316 -15.58 22.95 -0.65
CA ASN A 316 -15.12 23.86 -1.71
C ASN A 316 -16.04 25.08 -1.88
N ASN A 317 -17.29 25.00 -1.43
CA ASN A 317 -18.24 26.09 -1.45
C ASN A 317 -18.42 26.76 -0.08
N HIS A 318 -17.77 26.27 0.98
CA HIS A 318 -17.97 26.77 2.33
C HIS A 318 -17.20 28.08 2.57
N PRO A 319 -17.85 29.15 3.15
CA PRO A 319 -17.25 30.48 3.29
C PRO A 319 -16.02 30.53 4.21
N GLN A 320 -15.89 29.60 5.16
CA GLN A 320 -14.74 29.49 6.08
C GLN A 320 -13.62 28.60 5.55
N VAL A 321 -13.71 28.03 4.35
CA VAL A 321 -12.66 27.25 3.71
C VAL A 321 -11.87 28.14 2.74
N GLU A 322 -10.55 28.04 2.80
CA GLU A 322 -9.66 28.73 1.87
C GLU A 322 -9.41 27.90 0.60
N ARG A 323 -9.15 26.60 0.80
CA ARG A 323 -8.80 25.67 -0.27
C ARG A 323 -9.13 24.24 0.14
N VAL A 324 -9.50 23.44 -0.84
CA VAL A 324 -9.61 21.97 -0.72
C VAL A 324 -8.55 21.33 -1.61
N HIS A 325 -7.72 20.48 -1.03
CA HIS A 325 -6.72 19.70 -1.77
C HIS A 325 -7.31 18.33 -2.13
N HIS A 326 -7.98 18.30 -3.26
CA HIS A 326 -8.54 17.06 -3.81
C HIS A 326 -8.51 17.14 -5.36
N PRO A 327 -8.09 16.07 -6.06
CA PRO A 327 -7.90 16.12 -7.51
C PRO A 327 -9.19 16.44 -8.29
N SER A 328 -10.37 16.10 -7.76
CA SER A 328 -11.66 16.41 -8.43
C SER A 328 -11.98 17.91 -8.51
N VAL A 329 -11.36 18.73 -7.67
CA VAL A 329 -11.53 20.21 -7.64
C VAL A 329 -10.21 20.93 -7.92
N SER A 330 -9.19 20.22 -8.33
CA SER A 330 -7.89 20.81 -8.70
C SER A 330 -8.06 21.76 -9.89
N THR A 331 -7.37 22.90 -9.83
CA THR A 331 -7.25 23.85 -10.95
C THR A 331 -6.07 23.56 -11.86
N ASP A 332 -5.21 22.61 -11.48
CA ASP A 332 -4.09 22.15 -12.28
C ASP A 332 -4.58 21.22 -13.41
N PRO A 333 -4.36 21.57 -14.69
CA PRO A 333 -4.79 20.75 -15.82
C PRO A 333 -4.17 19.34 -15.83
N GLU A 334 -2.90 19.19 -15.41
CA GLU A 334 -2.23 17.89 -15.34
C GLU A 334 -2.92 16.99 -14.29
N GLN A 335 -3.18 17.51 -13.09
CA GLN A 335 -3.90 16.77 -12.05
C GLN A 335 -5.32 16.36 -12.49
N GLN A 336 -6.02 17.23 -13.23
CA GLN A 336 -7.34 16.90 -13.78
C GLN A 336 -7.28 15.76 -14.81
N GLU A 337 -6.27 15.76 -15.68
CA GLU A 337 -6.08 14.70 -16.67
C GLU A 337 -5.68 13.38 -16.01
N LEU A 338 -4.74 13.40 -15.07
CA LEU A 338 -4.33 12.23 -14.31
C LEU A 338 -5.48 11.64 -13.51
N TYR A 339 -6.29 12.49 -12.87
CA TYR A 339 -7.46 12.03 -12.13
C TYR A 339 -8.48 11.34 -13.04
N LYS A 340 -8.78 11.87 -14.22
CA LYS A 340 -9.65 11.23 -15.19
C LYS A 340 -9.08 9.91 -15.70
N LYS A 341 -7.75 9.85 -15.90
CA LYS A 341 -7.04 8.66 -16.39
C LYS A 341 -7.08 7.52 -15.37
N TYR A 342 -6.70 7.80 -14.12
CA TYR A 342 -6.50 6.77 -13.10
C TYR A 342 -7.74 6.51 -12.25
N PHE A 343 -8.64 7.49 -12.12
CA PHE A 343 -9.82 7.43 -11.25
C PHE A 343 -11.12 7.74 -12.01
N PRO A 344 -11.46 6.98 -13.06
CA PRO A 344 -12.66 7.27 -13.88
C PRO A 344 -13.96 7.17 -13.07
N ASN A 345 -13.97 6.42 -11.96
CA ASN A 345 -15.11 6.26 -11.05
C ASN A 345 -14.98 7.10 -9.76
N GLY A 346 -14.04 8.04 -9.73
CA GLY A 346 -13.70 8.83 -8.55
C GLY A 346 -12.68 8.13 -7.64
N GLY A 347 -12.14 8.89 -6.69
CA GLY A 347 -11.13 8.43 -5.73
C GLY A 347 -10.83 9.51 -4.72
N GLY A 348 -9.90 9.25 -3.79
CA GLY A 348 -9.40 10.25 -2.85
C GLY A 348 -10.33 10.51 -1.66
N SER A 349 -10.75 9.48 -0.93
CA SER A 349 -11.54 9.67 0.29
C SER A 349 -10.72 10.13 1.52
N ILE A 350 -9.41 10.28 1.33
CA ILE A 350 -8.49 10.88 2.30
C ILE A 350 -7.92 12.11 1.63
N PHE A 351 -8.16 13.30 2.17
CA PHE A 351 -7.72 14.56 1.58
C PHE A 351 -7.56 15.64 2.64
N THR A 352 -7.06 16.81 2.25
CA THR A 352 -6.90 17.94 3.14
C THR A 352 -7.70 19.16 2.67
N PHE A 353 -7.96 20.05 3.62
CA PHE A 353 -8.45 21.39 3.32
C PHE A 353 -7.82 22.41 4.27
N GLU A 354 -7.81 23.66 3.87
CA GLU A 354 -7.31 24.79 4.64
C GLU A 354 -8.51 25.62 5.16
N ILE A 355 -8.58 25.77 6.49
CA ILE A 355 -9.62 26.57 7.13
C ILE A 355 -9.11 28.03 7.31
N LYS A 356 -9.98 29.04 7.13
CA LYS A 356 -9.65 30.43 7.44
C LYS A 356 -9.43 30.64 8.94
N GLY A 357 -8.48 31.46 9.32
CA GLY A 357 -8.23 31.85 10.71
C GLY A 357 -6.99 31.20 11.36
N GLY A 358 -6.23 30.39 10.61
CA GLY A 358 -4.93 29.86 11.03
C GLY A 358 -4.99 28.66 11.99
N LYS A 359 -3.84 28.38 12.66
CA LYS A 359 -3.59 27.17 13.43
C LYS A 359 -4.61 26.91 14.55
N GLU A 360 -4.91 27.92 15.35
CA GLU A 360 -5.80 27.76 16.51
C GLU A 360 -7.24 27.53 16.08
N THR A 361 -7.66 28.13 14.95
CA THR A 361 -8.97 27.88 14.35
C THR A 361 -9.06 26.42 13.86
N ALA A 362 -8.01 25.92 13.17
CA ALA A 362 -7.96 24.53 12.70
C ALA A 362 -8.06 23.54 13.86
N LYS A 363 -7.32 23.78 14.94
CA LYS A 363 -7.37 22.93 16.14
C LYS A 363 -8.75 22.96 16.80
N LYS A 364 -9.32 24.16 16.98
CA LYS A 364 -10.63 24.32 17.58
C LYS A 364 -11.73 23.65 16.75
N PHE A 365 -11.66 23.74 15.43
CA PHE A 365 -12.54 23.00 14.52
C PHE A 365 -12.43 21.48 14.76
N CYS A 366 -11.23 20.91 14.76
CA CYS A 366 -11.01 19.48 14.99
C CYS A 366 -11.51 19.02 16.36
N ASP A 367 -11.31 19.83 17.41
CA ASP A 367 -11.68 19.50 18.79
C ASP A 367 -13.21 19.55 19.04
N ASN A 368 -13.98 20.18 18.14
CA ASN A 368 -15.44 20.31 18.28
C ASN A 368 -16.24 19.42 17.32
N LEU A 369 -15.60 18.54 16.57
CA LEU A 369 -16.28 17.49 15.83
C LEU A 369 -16.70 16.36 16.79
N GLU A 370 -17.92 15.86 16.63
CA GLU A 370 -18.49 14.81 17.49
C GLU A 370 -18.53 13.44 16.79
N LEU A 371 -18.81 13.42 15.49
CA LEU A 371 -18.83 12.20 14.67
C LEU A 371 -17.44 11.78 14.25
N PHE A 372 -16.62 12.75 13.79
CA PHE A 372 -15.25 12.48 13.39
C PHE A 372 -14.35 12.15 14.58
N SER A 373 -13.68 11.02 14.55
CA SER A 373 -12.71 10.68 15.59
C SER A 373 -11.36 11.38 15.32
N LEU A 374 -10.88 12.14 16.31
CA LEU A 374 -9.56 12.77 16.27
C LEU A 374 -8.48 11.74 16.62
N LEU A 375 -7.78 11.21 15.62
CA LEU A 375 -6.76 10.18 15.81
C LEU A 375 -5.82 10.05 14.60
N ALA A 376 -4.67 9.42 14.82
CA ALA A 376 -3.64 9.19 13.79
C ALA A 376 -3.89 7.91 12.99
N ASN A 377 -5.01 7.85 12.27
CA ASN A 377 -5.32 6.77 11.31
C ASN A 377 -6.03 7.35 10.08
N VAL A 378 -6.28 6.52 9.08
CA VAL A 378 -7.05 6.82 7.86
C VAL A 378 -7.73 5.56 7.36
N ALA A 379 -8.69 5.70 6.44
CA ALA A 379 -9.32 4.58 5.73
C ALA A 379 -10.09 3.61 6.66
N ASP A 380 -10.61 4.10 7.76
CA ASP A 380 -11.59 3.40 8.59
C ASP A 380 -13.00 3.64 8.01
N VAL A 381 -13.93 2.70 8.24
CA VAL A 381 -15.35 2.88 7.90
C VAL A 381 -15.97 4.05 8.66
N LYS A 382 -15.35 4.50 9.75
CA LYS A 382 -15.72 5.72 10.49
C LYS A 382 -14.91 6.90 9.98
N SER A 383 -15.54 8.06 9.95
CA SER A 383 -14.88 9.32 9.59
C SER A 383 -13.86 9.74 10.63
N LEU A 384 -12.67 10.15 10.15
CA LEU A 384 -11.53 10.53 11.00
C LEU A 384 -11.02 11.91 10.61
N VAL A 385 -10.50 12.63 11.61
CA VAL A 385 -9.89 13.96 11.45
C VAL A 385 -8.54 14.02 12.14
N ILE A 386 -7.62 14.83 11.61
CA ILE A 386 -6.39 15.19 12.30
C ILE A 386 -5.87 16.54 11.78
N HIS A 387 -5.14 17.25 12.64
CA HIS A 387 -4.39 18.46 12.28
C HIS A 387 -2.92 18.09 12.04
N PRO A 388 -2.45 17.89 10.80
CA PRO A 388 -1.13 17.29 10.51
C PRO A 388 0.04 18.04 11.11
N ALA A 389 0.06 19.38 11.00
CA ALA A 389 1.17 20.22 11.45
C ALA A 389 1.43 20.16 12.97
N SER A 390 0.45 19.77 13.80
CA SER A 390 0.65 19.61 15.26
C SER A 390 0.75 18.15 15.70
N THR A 391 0.65 17.19 14.80
CA THR A 391 0.57 15.76 15.16
C THR A 391 1.47 14.89 14.26
N THR A 392 0.96 14.40 13.15
CA THR A 392 1.68 13.44 12.27
C THR A 392 2.93 13.99 11.60
N HIS A 393 3.06 15.32 11.49
CA HIS A 393 4.19 16.01 10.86
C HIS A 393 4.83 17.04 11.80
N ALA A 394 4.58 16.93 13.11
CA ALA A 394 5.07 17.89 14.11
C ALA A 394 6.62 17.93 14.24
N GLN A 395 7.32 16.93 13.71
CA GLN A 395 8.78 16.88 13.68
C GLN A 395 9.40 17.69 12.52
N LEU A 396 8.59 18.09 11.54
CA LEU A 396 9.06 18.85 10.38
C LEU A 396 9.11 20.35 10.71
N SER A 397 10.08 21.05 10.13
CA SER A 397 10.13 22.53 10.15
C SER A 397 8.97 23.12 9.33
N GLU A 398 8.68 24.40 9.52
CA GLU A 398 7.66 25.11 8.75
C GLU A 398 7.96 25.12 7.25
N GLU A 399 9.25 25.19 6.86
CA GLU A 399 9.71 25.11 5.48
C GLU A 399 9.43 23.75 4.87
N GLU A 400 9.79 22.66 5.58
CA GLU A 400 9.53 21.28 5.14
C GLU A 400 8.04 20.97 5.06
N LEU A 401 7.22 21.49 5.97
CA LEU A 401 5.76 21.39 5.92
C LEU A 401 5.22 22.07 4.65
N ASN A 402 5.65 23.29 4.38
CA ASN A 402 5.21 24.06 3.21
C ASN A 402 5.62 23.38 1.89
N GLU A 403 6.80 22.77 1.83
CA GLU A 403 7.27 21.99 0.67
C GLU A 403 6.35 20.77 0.39
N GLN A 404 5.71 20.23 1.43
CA GLN A 404 4.74 19.13 1.32
C GLN A 404 3.30 19.63 1.16
N GLY A 405 3.08 20.96 1.04
CA GLY A 405 1.75 21.56 0.93
C GLY A 405 0.93 21.44 2.21
N ILE A 406 1.58 21.37 3.38
CA ILE A 406 0.95 21.33 4.70
C ILE A 406 1.16 22.68 5.37
N TYR A 407 0.09 23.41 5.59
CA TYR A 407 0.11 24.72 6.25
C TYR A 407 -0.39 24.62 7.69
N SER A 408 -0.19 25.70 8.46
CA SER A 408 -0.60 25.72 9.87
C SER A 408 -2.12 25.58 10.09
N ASN A 409 -2.92 25.84 9.07
CA ASN A 409 -4.40 25.73 9.05
C ASN A 409 -4.90 24.51 8.25
N THR A 410 -4.02 23.59 7.86
CA THR A 410 -4.38 22.39 7.12
C THR A 410 -5.02 21.35 8.05
N ILE A 411 -6.16 20.84 7.65
CA ILE A 411 -6.90 19.77 8.31
C ILE A 411 -6.98 18.58 7.35
N ARG A 412 -6.65 17.37 7.82
CA ARG A 412 -6.80 16.14 7.03
C ARG A 412 -8.07 15.40 7.48
N LEU A 413 -8.89 15.04 6.51
CA LEU A 413 -10.06 14.20 6.68
C LEU A 413 -9.83 12.81 6.07
N SER A 414 -10.38 11.80 6.69
CA SER A 414 -10.58 10.47 6.12
C SER A 414 -12.08 10.18 6.21
N ILE A 415 -12.76 10.26 5.09
CA ILE A 415 -14.23 10.18 5.04
C ILE A 415 -14.66 8.72 5.13
N GLY A 416 -15.55 8.44 6.07
CA GLY A 416 -16.10 7.12 6.34
C GLY A 416 -17.31 6.76 5.48
N THR A 417 -18.04 5.76 5.95
CA THR A 417 -19.21 5.19 5.23
C THR A 417 -20.55 5.54 5.89
N GLU A 418 -20.55 6.46 6.83
CA GLU A 418 -21.74 6.95 7.54
C GLU A 418 -22.72 7.60 6.56
N ASN A 419 -23.92 7.97 7.05
CA ASN A 419 -24.84 8.78 6.28
C ASN A 419 -24.21 10.15 5.97
N ILE A 420 -24.28 10.57 4.71
CA ILE A 420 -23.64 11.81 4.27
C ILE A 420 -24.19 13.06 4.94
N ASP A 421 -25.47 13.07 5.27
CA ASP A 421 -26.11 14.23 5.92
C ASP A 421 -25.54 14.40 7.34
N ASP A 422 -25.33 13.31 8.08
CA ASP A 422 -24.72 13.31 9.40
C ASP A 422 -23.24 13.78 9.35
N ILE A 423 -22.48 13.34 8.33
CA ILE A 423 -21.11 13.82 8.10
C ILE A 423 -21.07 15.33 7.89
N ILE A 424 -21.97 15.86 7.05
CA ILE A 424 -22.00 17.29 6.73
C ILE A 424 -22.49 18.10 7.94
N GLU A 425 -23.46 17.58 8.71
CA GLU A 425 -23.96 18.23 9.93
C GLU A 425 -22.86 18.37 10.97
N ASP A 426 -22.03 17.33 11.16
CA ASP A 426 -20.89 17.38 12.09
C ASP A 426 -19.83 18.39 11.65
N LEU A 427 -19.50 18.43 10.35
CA LEU A 427 -18.57 19.42 9.81
C LEU A 427 -19.11 20.86 9.99
N GLU A 428 -20.41 21.08 9.78
CA GLU A 428 -21.06 22.38 9.99
C GLU A 428 -21.00 22.77 11.47
N GLY A 429 -21.23 21.83 12.40
CA GLY A 429 -21.03 22.03 13.84
C GLY A 429 -19.62 22.48 14.20
N GLY A 430 -18.61 21.85 13.58
CA GLY A 430 -17.21 22.27 13.69
C GLY A 430 -17.00 23.72 13.22
N PHE A 431 -17.54 24.11 12.06
CA PHE A 431 -17.45 25.48 11.55
C PHE A 431 -18.18 26.51 12.43
N GLN A 432 -19.30 26.18 13.02
CA GLN A 432 -20.03 27.06 13.93
C GLN A 432 -19.28 27.32 15.24
N SER A 433 -18.33 26.47 15.58
CA SER A 433 -17.52 26.62 16.80
C SER A 433 -16.37 27.63 16.66
N VAL A 434 -16.03 28.09 15.44
CA VAL A 434 -14.83 28.88 15.14
C VAL A 434 -15.11 30.21 14.46
#